data_86a2c5e37e6a8650dc82196a7bf5d8a7
#
_entry.id   86a2c5e37e6a8650dc82196a7bf5d8a7
#
_cell.length_a   1.000
_cell.length_b   1.000
_cell.length_c   1.000
_cell.angle_alpha   90.00
_cell.angle_beta   90.00
_cell.angle_gamma   90.00
#
_symmetry.space_group_name_H-M   'P 1'
#
loop_
_entity.id
_entity.type
_entity.pdbx_description
1 polymer ?
#
loop_
_entity_poly.entity_id
_entity_poly.type
_entity_poly.pdbx_seq_one_letter_code
_entity_poly.pdbx_strand_id
1 'polypeptide(L)'
;MRSFNRPADARRFLQLFVIAALVLVIRAPFLFQGERFFDSDEAVEGLMARHVLDGEFPVFLWGQRYKGVPEVYLAAAVFAGAGSSVIALKSVTLACFALFVCLQFVLVARLFSQAIAWMATAFLIVGPPSLVFWSLSANAEVVLTMLAGTAMCLGVDVWRRTGSQAAFLMASAAAGFGLWVHQYIVYYWIALALAIVHWLPRRGAILRHIVSAREVPRWLRLTTAVVAGAAAAYVGLGFAAFVTGGFDVTVAGVAVGVRHAQKLWNIAAGLLLLAAGARIYLIVTRHSPSSASLAYAAASAFVAGYAPALAAHAVGGGAPPIGRADLAGVGAAVSPILRDIVPIVAGFKSPSTGWLGVPLWLAAPPVVAVCASLLALRERPFTPVFHYLIVTTPVVFLVSGAFVDAQSYRYLMPMAGSLAVVLALGAWAIFQRSRVAGAGAFVLMLALFGLQQRAWYGQLSPDVQSRAIITCLDQAGVRFASADYWLAYKLTFLTGERIIVAPDNGVDRYPPYGDRVRAHPDAPRIPDKMTEFSCVPDTSSSR
;
A
#
# COMPACT_ATOMS: atom_id res chain seq x y z
N MET A 1 -30.74 3.92 22.17
CA MET A 1 -31.11 3.15 20.95
C MET A 1 -31.62 4.13 19.92
N ARG A 2 -30.84 4.43 18.87
CA ARG A 2 -31.31 5.26 17.73
C ARG A 2 -32.26 4.39 16.90
N SER A 3 -33.48 4.84 16.68
CA SER A 3 -34.43 4.18 15.79
C SER A 3 -33.78 4.04 14.40
N PHE A 4 -33.64 2.81 13.92
CA PHE A 4 -33.21 2.51 12.56
C PHE A 4 -34.19 3.21 11.60
N ASN A 5 -33.69 4.16 10.82
CA ASN A 5 -34.46 4.81 9.78
C ASN A 5 -34.48 3.87 8.56
N ARG A 6 -35.34 2.83 8.64
CA ARG A 6 -35.39 1.65 7.73
C ARG A 6 -35.20 1.95 6.24
N PRO A 7 -35.81 3.02 5.61
CA PRO A 7 -35.64 3.24 4.19
C PRO A 7 -34.27 3.82 3.79
N ALA A 8 -33.65 4.66 4.64
CA ALA A 8 -32.33 5.26 4.34
C ALA A 8 -31.20 4.23 4.48
N ASP A 9 -31.30 3.33 5.46
CA ASP A 9 -30.30 2.28 5.67
C ASP A 9 -30.40 1.21 4.59
N ALA A 10 -31.61 0.82 4.16
CA ALA A 10 -31.83 -0.10 3.05
C ALA A 10 -31.26 0.43 1.73
N ARG A 11 -31.45 1.72 1.43
CA ARG A 11 -30.89 2.36 0.23
C ARG A 11 -29.36 2.36 0.26
N ARG A 12 -28.75 2.65 1.40
CA ARG A 12 -27.29 2.64 1.55
C ARG A 12 -26.74 1.23 1.37
N PHE A 13 -27.36 0.24 2.01
CA PHE A 13 -26.99 -1.17 1.83
C PHE A 13 -27.03 -1.58 0.37
N LEU A 14 -28.12 -1.25 -0.34
CA LEU A 14 -28.26 -1.53 -1.78
C LEU A 14 -27.15 -0.87 -2.60
N GLN A 15 -26.79 0.39 -2.31
CA GLN A 15 -25.68 1.07 -3.00
C GLN A 15 -24.35 0.32 -2.82
N LEU A 16 -24.02 -0.07 -1.59
CA LEU A 16 -22.78 -0.79 -1.31
C LEU A 16 -22.76 -2.19 -1.94
N PHE A 17 -23.90 -2.89 -1.92
CA PHE A 17 -24.05 -4.16 -2.61
C PHE A 17 -23.85 -4.03 -4.12
N VAL A 18 -24.45 -3.02 -4.75
CA VAL A 18 -24.28 -2.74 -6.19
C VAL A 18 -22.82 -2.43 -6.49
N ILE A 19 -22.15 -1.62 -5.67
CA ILE A 19 -20.73 -1.30 -5.85
C ILE A 19 -19.88 -2.57 -5.78
N ALA A 20 -20.06 -3.39 -4.76
CA ALA A 20 -19.32 -4.64 -4.61
C ALA A 20 -19.57 -5.58 -5.79
N ALA A 21 -20.83 -5.75 -6.20
CA ALA A 21 -21.20 -6.56 -7.36
C ALA A 21 -20.54 -6.06 -8.66
N LEU A 22 -20.54 -4.75 -8.90
CA LEU A 22 -19.89 -4.16 -10.08
C LEU A 22 -18.36 -4.37 -10.06
N VAL A 23 -17.72 -4.22 -8.89
CA VAL A 23 -16.29 -4.55 -8.75
C VAL A 23 -16.03 -6.01 -9.14
N LEU A 24 -16.80 -6.95 -8.61
CA LEU A 24 -16.64 -8.38 -8.88
C LEU A 24 -16.87 -8.69 -10.37
N VAL A 25 -17.93 -8.18 -10.97
CA VAL A 25 -18.28 -8.43 -12.38
C VAL A 25 -17.22 -7.88 -13.33
N ILE A 26 -16.75 -6.65 -13.11
CA ILE A 26 -15.74 -6.02 -13.99
C ILE A 26 -14.37 -6.68 -13.83
N ARG A 27 -14.03 -7.21 -12.65
CA ARG A 27 -12.76 -7.91 -12.39
C ARG A 27 -12.81 -9.40 -12.74
N ALA A 28 -13.99 -10.02 -12.88
CA ALA A 28 -14.13 -11.45 -13.14
C ALA A 28 -13.33 -11.94 -14.36
N PRO A 29 -13.32 -11.25 -15.53
CA PRO A 29 -12.51 -11.70 -16.66
C PRO A 29 -11.02 -11.80 -16.33
N PHE A 30 -10.48 -10.86 -15.56
CA PHE A 30 -9.08 -10.86 -15.13
C PHE A 30 -8.83 -11.89 -14.03
N LEU A 31 -9.76 -12.07 -13.10
CA LEU A 31 -9.67 -13.10 -12.06
C LEU A 31 -9.55 -14.50 -12.67
N PHE A 32 -10.38 -14.82 -13.66
CA PHE A 32 -10.32 -16.11 -14.35
C PHE A 32 -9.07 -16.30 -15.23
N GLN A 33 -8.38 -15.22 -15.55
CA GLN A 33 -7.06 -15.24 -16.19
C GLN A 33 -5.91 -15.06 -15.21
N GLY A 34 -6.18 -15.15 -13.90
CA GLY A 34 -5.24 -14.82 -12.82
C GLY A 34 -3.92 -15.57 -12.87
N GLU A 35 -3.90 -16.82 -13.38
CA GLU A 35 -2.66 -17.59 -13.57
C GLU A 35 -1.68 -16.94 -14.56
N ARG A 36 -2.16 -16.15 -15.53
CA ARG A 36 -1.35 -15.51 -16.56
C ARG A 36 -0.45 -14.39 -16.04
N PHE A 37 -0.76 -13.87 -14.85
CA PHE A 37 0.02 -12.84 -14.15
C PHE A 37 0.24 -13.20 -12.67
N PHE A 38 0.29 -14.49 -12.37
CA PHE A 38 0.62 -15.03 -11.07
C PHE A 38 2.14 -15.21 -10.96
N ASP A 39 2.73 -14.74 -9.87
CA ASP A 39 4.17 -14.78 -9.63
C ASP A 39 4.55 -15.43 -8.30
N SER A 40 5.84 -15.48 -8.00
CA SER A 40 6.35 -16.08 -6.78
C SER A 40 6.03 -15.28 -5.51
N ASP A 41 5.89 -13.97 -5.57
CA ASP A 41 5.52 -13.17 -4.40
C ASP A 41 4.09 -13.52 -3.96
N GLU A 42 3.16 -13.67 -4.92
CA GLU A 42 1.79 -14.15 -4.63
C GLU A 42 1.79 -15.62 -4.18
N ALA A 43 2.64 -16.46 -4.79
CA ALA A 43 2.77 -17.87 -4.44
C ALA A 43 3.23 -18.05 -2.99
N VAL A 44 4.15 -17.22 -2.51
CA VAL A 44 4.60 -17.23 -1.11
C VAL A 44 3.42 -17.00 -0.17
N GLU A 45 2.54 -16.02 -0.44
CA GLU A 45 1.34 -15.79 0.39
C GLU A 45 0.37 -17.00 0.35
N GLY A 46 0.20 -17.61 -0.82
CA GLY A 46 -0.62 -18.81 -0.97
C GLY A 46 -0.05 -20.03 -0.24
N LEU A 47 1.27 -20.24 -0.28
CA LEU A 47 1.95 -21.29 0.47
C LEU A 47 1.82 -21.07 1.97
N MET A 48 2.04 -19.84 2.44
CA MET A 48 1.82 -19.48 3.84
C MET A 48 0.39 -19.76 4.28
N ALA A 49 -0.60 -19.50 3.43
CA ALA A 49 -2.00 -19.79 3.74
C ALA A 49 -2.26 -21.31 3.90
N ARG A 50 -1.58 -22.18 3.16
CA ARG A 50 -1.61 -23.63 3.38
C ARG A 50 -0.98 -23.99 4.71
N HIS A 51 0.21 -23.47 4.99
CA HIS A 51 0.92 -23.70 6.24
C HIS A 51 0.14 -23.21 7.48
N VAL A 52 -0.68 -22.16 7.32
CA VAL A 52 -1.63 -21.76 8.39
C VAL A 52 -2.66 -22.87 8.66
N LEU A 53 -3.15 -23.56 7.64
CA LEU A 53 -4.05 -24.70 7.81
C LEU A 53 -3.35 -25.90 8.45
N ASP A 54 -2.03 -26.02 8.27
CA ASP A 54 -1.18 -27.04 8.90
C ASP A 54 -0.72 -26.64 10.32
N GLY A 55 -1.15 -25.47 10.83
CA GLY A 55 -0.90 -25.03 12.21
C GLY A 55 0.27 -24.05 12.38
N GLU A 56 0.82 -23.47 11.33
CA GLU A 56 1.76 -22.36 11.42
C GLU A 56 1.02 -21.03 11.62
N PHE A 57 1.58 -20.11 12.43
CA PHE A 57 0.97 -18.81 12.70
C PHE A 57 1.96 -17.67 12.44
N PRO A 58 2.31 -17.40 11.16
CA PRO A 58 3.24 -16.34 10.81
C PRO A 58 2.62 -14.95 11.09
N VAL A 59 3.42 -14.04 11.62
CA VAL A 59 3.03 -12.64 11.83
C VAL A 59 3.46 -11.76 10.65
N PHE A 60 4.58 -12.12 10.03
CA PHE A 60 5.16 -11.43 8.89
C PHE A 60 5.34 -12.38 7.70
N LEU A 61 5.39 -11.79 6.51
CA LEU A 61 5.70 -12.50 5.29
C LEU A 61 7.05 -13.21 5.42
N TRP A 62 7.13 -14.43 4.94
CA TRP A 62 8.39 -15.18 4.92
C TRP A 62 9.52 -14.36 4.32
N GLY A 63 10.63 -14.26 5.02
CA GLY A 63 11.79 -13.47 4.63
C GLY A 63 11.61 -11.94 4.65
N GLN A 64 10.43 -11.40 5.03
CA GLN A 64 10.15 -9.96 5.06
C GLN A 64 9.46 -9.53 6.36
N ARG A 65 10.23 -9.40 7.44
CA ARG A 65 9.75 -9.09 8.81
C ARG A 65 9.17 -7.68 9.00
N TYR A 66 8.83 -6.98 7.93
CA TYR A 66 8.21 -5.66 7.94
C TYR A 66 6.85 -5.64 7.24
N LYS A 67 6.45 -6.74 6.64
CA LYS A 67 5.19 -6.89 5.91
C LYS A 67 4.28 -7.85 6.67
N GLY A 68 3.20 -7.36 7.23
CA GLY A 68 2.19 -8.15 7.92
C GLY A 68 1.36 -9.00 6.97
N VAL A 69 0.82 -10.09 7.48
CA VAL A 69 0.16 -11.13 6.67
C VAL A 69 -1.32 -11.37 7.01
N PRO A 70 -2.17 -10.34 7.25
CA PRO A 70 -3.58 -10.59 7.52
C PRO A 70 -4.29 -11.23 6.32
N GLU A 71 -3.86 -10.97 5.07
CA GLU A 71 -4.42 -11.59 3.87
C GLU A 71 -4.17 -13.10 3.82
N VAL A 72 -3.02 -13.56 4.31
CA VAL A 72 -2.69 -14.99 4.42
C VAL A 72 -3.72 -15.73 5.26
N TYR A 73 -4.16 -15.17 6.39
CA TYR A 73 -5.19 -15.78 7.23
C TYR A 73 -6.57 -15.77 6.56
N LEU A 74 -6.90 -14.73 5.82
CA LEU A 74 -8.13 -14.69 5.01
C LEU A 74 -8.08 -15.74 3.89
N ALA A 75 -6.92 -15.88 3.22
CA ALA A 75 -6.70 -16.89 2.20
C ALA A 75 -6.79 -18.31 2.78
N ALA A 76 -6.22 -18.56 3.97
CA ALA A 76 -6.35 -19.84 4.66
C ALA A 76 -7.82 -20.19 4.93
N ALA A 77 -8.63 -19.22 5.39
CA ALA A 77 -10.06 -19.44 5.60
C ALA A 77 -10.81 -19.79 4.30
N VAL A 78 -10.47 -19.15 3.18
CA VAL A 78 -11.03 -19.47 1.86
C VAL A 78 -10.55 -20.85 1.39
N PHE A 79 -9.27 -21.18 1.57
CA PHE A 79 -8.71 -22.48 1.20
C PHE A 79 -9.34 -23.63 1.97
N ALA A 80 -9.68 -23.42 3.25
CA ALA A 80 -10.38 -24.44 4.06
C ALA A 80 -11.75 -24.81 3.48
N GLY A 81 -12.45 -23.88 2.81
CA GLY A 81 -13.76 -24.13 2.23
C GLY A 81 -13.76 -24.44 0.73
N ALA A 82 -12.93 -23.76 -0.05
CA ALA A 82 -12.93 -23.81 -1.52
C ALA A 82 -11.71 -24.55 -2.12
N GLY A 83 -10.77 -24.98 -1.29
CA GLY A 83 -9.49 -25.52 -1.74
C GLY A 83 -8.48 -24.44 -2.16
N SER A 84 -7.20 -24.83 -2.19
CA SER A 84 -6.10 -23.95 -2.56
C SER A 84 -5.97 -23.83 -4.07
N SER A 85 -6.13 -22.62 -4.61
CA SER A 85 -5.95 -22.31 -6.02
C SER A 85 -5.60 -20.84 -6.21
N VAL A 86 -5.06 -20.48 -7.39
CA VAL A 86 -4.78 -19.08 -7.75
C VAL A 86 -6.04 -18.22 -7.70
N ILE A 87 -7.18 -18.74 -8.18
CA ILE A 87 -8.46 -18.03 -8.16
C ILE A 87 -8.92 -17.79 -6.72
N ALA A 88 -8.86 -18.80 -5.85
CA ALA A 88 -9.23 -18.68 -4.45
C ALA A 88 -8.34 -17.64 -3.73
N LEU A 89 -7.03 -17.65 -3.96
CA LEU A 89 -6.09 -16.70 -3.41
C LEU A 89 -6.42 -15.27 -3.87
N LYS A 90 -6.50 -15.04 -5.18
CA LYS A 90 -6.78 -13.71 -5.77
C LYS A 90 -8.18 -13.19 -5.41
N SER A 91 -9.16 -14.06 -5.13
CA SER A 91 -10.51 -13.66 -4.72
C SER A 91 -10.52 -12.97 -3.36
N VAL A 92 -9.57 -13.27 -2.48
CA VAL A 92 -9.41 -12.61 -1.16
C VAL A 92 -9.00 -11.15 -1.36
N THR A 93 -7.97 -10.91 -2.16
CA THR A 93 -7.53 -9.55 -2.51
C THR A 93 -8.66 -8.75 -3.15
N LEU A 94 -9.40 -9.39 -4.08
CA LEU A 94 -10.55 -8.76 -4.74
C LEU A 94 -11.66 -8.40 -3.76
N ALA A 95 -11.94 -9.25 -2.77
CA ALA A 95 -12.92 -8.94 -1.72
C ALA A 95 -12.47 -7.75 -0.85
N CYS A 96 -11.20 -7.71 -0.47
CA CYS A 96 -10.61 -6.58 0.25
C CYS A 96 -10.67 -5.28 -0.59
N PHE A 97 -10.42 -5.38 -1.89
CA PHE A 97 -10.54 -4.25 -2.80
C PHE A 97 -12.00 -3.76 -2.93
N ALA A 98 -12.97 -4.66 -3.04
CA ALA A 98 -14.38 -4.29 -3.06
C ALA A 98 -14.80 -3.57 -1.78
N LEU A 99 -14.32 -4.03 -0.61
CA LEU A 99 -14.55 -3.37 0.67
C LEU A 99 -13.89 -1.97 0.71
N PHE A 100 -12.67 -1.83 0.18
CA PHE A 100 -12.01 -0.53 0.04
C PHE A 100 -12.85 0.42 -0.82
N VAL A 101 -13.35 -0.01 -1.99
CA VAL A 101 -14.18 0.82 -2.88
C VAL A 101 -15.48 1.24 -2.19
N CYS A 102 -16.12 0.34 -1.44
CA CYS A 102 -17.31 0.65 -0.64
C CYS A 102 -17.02 1.72 0.44
N LEU A 103 -15.91 1.57 1.18
CA LEU A 103 -15.51 2.55 2.20
C LEU A 103 -15.14 3.90 1.57
N GLN A 104 -14.45 3.89 0.44
CA GLN A 104 -14.09 5.09 -0.31
C GLN A 104 -15.35 5.83 -0.79
N PHE A 105 -16.36 5.11 -1.31
CA PHE A 105 -17.66 5.68 -1.66
C PHE A 105 -18.30 6.39 -0.48
N VAL A 106 -18.35 5.73 0.70
CA VAL A 106 -18.92 6.31 1.92
C VAL A 106 -18.16 7.58 2.32
N LEU A 107 -16.84 7.54 2.32
CA LEU A 107 -16.00 8.69 2.66
C LEU A 107 -16.23 9.87 1.71
N VAL A 108 -16.22 9.63 0.39
CA VAL A 108 -16.39 10.66 -0.63
C VAL A 108 -17.81 11.24 -0.60
N ALA A 109 -18.85 10.40 -0.44
CA ALA A 109 -20.24 10.86 -0.32
C ALA A 109 -20.44 11.76 0.92
N ARG A 110 -19.71 11.49 2.01
CA ARG A 110 -19.75 12.32 3.22
C ARG A 110 -18.99 13.64 3.07
N LEU A 111 -17.86 13.62 2.39
CA LEU A 111 -17.00 14.81 2.23
C LEU A 111 -17.50 15.74 1.13
N PHE A 112 -18.11 15.23 0.07
CA PHE A 112 -18.52 15.98 -1.10
C PHE A 112 -20.01 15.81 -1.42
N SER A 113 -20.34 14.87 -2.29
CA SER A 113 -21.72 14.57 -2.70
C SER A 113 -21.85 13.14 -3.22
N GLN A 114 -23.08 12.63 -3.30
CA GLN A 114 -23.37 11.33 -3.91
C GLN A 114 -22.90 11.25 -5.38
N ALA A 115 -23.05 12.33 -6.14
CA ALA A 115 -22.64 12.37 -7.55
C ALA A 115 -21.12 12.19 -7.69
N ILE A 116 -20.32 12.95 -6.91
CA ILE A 116 -18.85 12.83 -6.92
C ILE A 116 -18.42 11.44 -6.42
N ALA A 117 -19.11 10.90 -5.41
CA ALA A 117 -18.84 9.56 -4.91
C ALA A 117 -19.04 8.49 -5.99
N TRP A 118 -20.13 8.55 -6.75
CA TRP A 118 -20.38 7.62 -7.85
C TRP A 118 -19.36 7.77 -8.98
N MET A 119 -18.97 9.01 -9.32
CA MET A 119 -17.93 9.25 -10.34
C MET A 119 -16.58 8.68 -9.90
N ALA A 120 -16.15 8.93 -8.67
CA ALA A 120 -14.91 8.38 -8.11
C ALA A 120 -14.95 6.84 -8.06
N THR A 121 -16.09 6.27 -7.67
CA THR A 121 -16.31 4.82 -7.65
C THR A 121 -16.22 4.21 -9.04
N ALA A 122 -16.81 4.85 -10.06
CA ALA A 122 -16.69 4.40 -11.44
C ALA A 122 -15.22 4.37 -11.92
N PHE A 123 -14.41 5.38 -11.54
CA PHE A 123 -12.97 5.38 -11.84
C PHE A 123 -12.21 4.28 -11.09
N LEU A 124 -12.62 3.87 -9.89
CA LEU A 124 -12.03 2.74 -9.19
C LEU A 124 -12.45 1.39 -9.79
N ILE A 125 -13.71 1.28 -10.19
CA ILE A 125 -14.25 0.04 -10.80
C ILE A 125 -13.61 -0.18 -12.16
N VAL A 126 -13.60 0.83 -13.03
CA VAL A 126 -13.01 0.70 -14.36
C VAL A 126 -11.49 0.87 -14.32
N GLY A 127 -10.90 1.81 -13.70
CA GLY A 127 -9.47 2.03 -13.43
C GLY A 127 -8.42 1.63 -14.48
N PRO A 128 -7.18 2.09 -14.37
CA PRO A 128 -6.10 1.67 -15.26
C PRO A 128 -5.66 0.21 -14.99
N PRO A 129 -4.95 -0.46 -15.92
CA PRO A 129 -4.43 -1.82 -15.77
C PRO A 129 -3.62 -2.05 -14.49
N SER A 130 -2.83 -1.08 -14.04
CA SER A 130 -2.09 -1.15 -12.78
C SER A 130 -3.02 -1.32 -11.57
N LEU A 131 -4.16 -0.63 -11.53
CA LEU A 131 -5.14 -0.79 -10.46
C LEU A 131 -5.89 -2.13 -10.57
N VAL A 132 -6.20 -2.58 -11.80
CA VAL A 132 -6.79 -3.91 -12.02
C VAL A 132 -5.85 -4.99 -11.53
N PHE A 133 -4.58 -4.93 -11.89
CA PHE A 133 -3.54 -5.86 -11.45
C PHE A 133 -3.48 -5.94 -9.92
N TRP A 134 -3.27 -4.81 -9.22
CA TRP A 134 -3.15 -4.79 -7.76
C TRP A 134 -4.45 -5.12 -7.02
N SER A 135 -5.62 -4.94 -7.65
CA SER A 135 -6.88 -5.38 -7.07
C SER A 135 -7.07 -6.91 -7.06
N LEU A 136 -6.18 -7.64 -7.74
CA LEU A 136 -6.18 -9.09 -7.90
C LEU A 136 -4.86 -9.75 -7.49
N SER A 137 -3.79 -8.98 -7.28
CA SER A 137 -2.52 -9.53 -6.82
C SER A 137 -2.58 -9.82 -5.33
N ALA A 138 -2.41 -11.08 -4.96
CA ALA A 138 -2.32 -11.53 -3.58
C ALA A 138 -0.99 -11.06 -2.97
N ASN A 139 -0.92 -9.78 -2.74
CA ASN A 139 0.19 -9.06 -2.17
C ASN A 139 -0.40 -7.89 -1.37
N ALA A 140 -0.93 -8.23 -0.21
CA ALA A 140 -1.84 -7.46 0.64
C ALA A 140 -1.42 -6.01 0.90
N GLU A 141 -0.14 -5.71 0.79
CA GLU A 141 0.43 -4.41 1.17
C GLU A 141 -0.28 -3.21 0.52
N VAL A 142 -0.71 -3.34 -0.75
CA VAL A 142 -1.33 -2.25 -1.49
C VAL A 142 -2.79 -2.08 -1.11
N VAL A 143 -3.60 -3.15 -1.26
CA VAL A 143 -5.05 -3.08 -1.07
C VAL A 143 -5.42 -2.85 0.38
N LEU A 144 -4.78 -3.57 1.31
CA LEU A 144 -5.05 -3.42 2.74
C LEU A 144 -4.56 -2.08 3.29
N THR A 145 -3.48 -1.50 2.73
CA THR A 145 -3.05 -0.14 3.07
C THR A 145 -4.08 0.90 2.61
N MET A 146 -4.62 0.77 1.39
CA MET A 146 -5.71 1.63 0.91
C MET A 146 -6.96 1.50 1.78
N LEU A 147 -7.32 0.28 2.16
CA LEU A 147 -8.46 0.00 3.04
C LEU A 147 -8.27 0.63 4.43
N ALA A 148 -7.13 0.38 5.09
CA ALA A 148 -6.81 0.91 6.40
C ALA A 148 -6.73 2.45 6.40
N GLY A 149 -6.07 3.04 5.39
CA GLY A 149 -5.96 4.47 5.22
C GLY A 149 -7.32 5.16 5.00
N THR A 150 -8.19 4.54 4.19
CA THR A 150 -9.55 5.05 3.97
C THR A 150 -10.41 4.91 5.23
N ALA A 151 -10.30 3.79 5.96
CA ALA A 151 -10.99 3.59 7.23
C ALA A 151 -10.55 4.63 8.28
N MET A 152 -9.25 4.91 8.36
CA MET A 152 -8.70 5.96 9.22
C MET A 152 -9.26 7.34 8.87
N CYS A 153 -9.25 7.72 7.59
CA CYS A 153 -9.80 9.00 7.13
C CYS A 153 -11.30 9.11 7.43
N LEU A 154 -12.07 8.03 7.21
CA LEU A 154 -13.50 7.98 7.52
C LEU A 154 -13.75 8.11 9.02
N GLY A 155 -13.00 7.40 9.85
CA GLY A 155 -13.12 7.49 11.31
C GLY A 155 -12.83 8.90 11.82
N VAL A 156 -11.78 9.55 11.29
CA VAL A 156 -11.46 10.96 11.62
C VAL A 156 -12.57 11.91 11.15
N ASP A 157 -13.14 11.73 9.95
CA ASP A 157 -14.27 12.57 9.49
C ASP A 157 -15.51 12.40 10.37
N VAL A 158 -15.85 11.15 10.73
CA VAL A 158 -16.98 10.87 11.64
C VAL A 158 -16.74 11.51 12.99
N TRP A 159 -15.57 11.29 13.61
CA TRP A 159 -15.21 11.91 14.90
C TRP A 159 -15.29 13.43 14.84
N ARG A 160 -14.70 14.03 13.83
CA ARG A 160 -14.69 15.50 13.66
C ARG A 160 -16.09 16.12 13.56
N ARG A 161 -17.04 15.39 12.95
CA ARG A 161 -18.43 15.87 12.75
C ARG A 161 -19.34 15.57 13.92
N THR A 162 -19.15 14.43 14.60
CA THR A 162 -20.09 13.91 15.59
C THR A 162 -19.54 13.87 17.01
N GLY A 163 -18.23 14.05 17.20
CA GLY A 163 -17.57 13.83 18.49
C GLY A 163 -17.50 12.35 18.92
N SER A 164 -17.84 11.39 18.04
CA SER A 164 -17.89 9.97 18.36
C SER A 164 -16.51 9.42 18.75
N GLN A 165 -16.33 9.09 20.02
CA GLN A 165 -15.10 8.48 20.52
C GLN A 165 -14.82 7.14 19.83
N ALA A 166 -15.85 6.32 19.60
CA ALA A 166 -15.71 5.05 18.89
C ALA A 166 -15.11 5.23 17.50
N ALA A 167 -15.52 6.26 16.75
CA ALA A 167 -14.96 6.55 15.43
C ALA A 167 -13.48 6.95 15.51
N PHE A 168 -13.08 7.69 16.56
CA PHE A 168 -11.68 8.04 16.79
C PHE A 168 -10.82 6.84 17.14
N LEU A 169 -11.34 5.95 18.01
CA LEU A 169 -10.66 4.70 18.35
C LEU A 169 -10.53 3.76 17.15
N MET A 170 -11.56 3.65 16.32
CA MET A 170 -11.49 2.88 15.08
C MET A 170 -10.46 3.45 14.10
N ALA A 171 -10.37 4.79 13.97
CA ALA A 171 -9.34 5.43 13.16
C ALA A 171 -7.93 5.11 13.67
N SER A 172 -7.74 5.14 15.01
CA SER A 172 -6.46 4.81 15.64
C SER A 172 -6.09 3.34 15.47
N ALA A 173 -7.04 2.43 15.62
CA ALA A 173 -6.84 1.00 15.38
C ALA A 173 -6.50 0.74 13.89
N ALA A 174 -7.19 1.40 12.96
CA ALA A 174 -6.91 1.31 11.53
C ALA A 174 -5.50 1.83 11.19
N ALA A 175 -5.03 2.89 11.87
CA ALA A 175 -3.67 3.39 11.71
C ALA A 175 -2.63 2.34 12.18
N GLY A 176 -2.85 1.72 13.34
CA GLY A 176 -1.98 0.66 13.87
C GLY A 176 -2.00 -0.62 13.00
N PHE A 177 -3.19 -1.05 12.58
CA PHE A 177 -3.35 -2.17 11.66
C PHE A 177 -2.64 -1.91 10.32
N GLY A 178 -2.81 -0.71 9.76
CA GLY A 178 -2.12 -0.33 8.52
C GLY A 178 -0.60 -0.35 8.66
N LEU A 179 -0.05 0.00 9.83
CA LEU A 179 1.38 -0.09 10.09
C LEU A 179 1.87 -1.54 10.19
N TRP A 180 1.06 -2.43 10.76
CA TRP A 180 1.36 -3.87 10.74
C TRP A 180 1.34 -4.41 9.31
N VAL A 181 0.33 -4.05 8.50
CA VAL A 181 0.24 -4.45 7.09
C VAL A 181 1.47 -4.00 6.31
N HIS A 182 1.72 -2.69 6.28
CA HIS A 182 2.89 -2.13 5.61
C HIS A 182 3.13 -0.66 5.98
N GLN A 183 4.40 -0.26 6.01
CA GLN A 183 4.81 1.11 6.29
C GLN A 183 4.24 2.17 5.31
N TYR A 184 3.64 1.79 4.16
CA TYR A 184 2.98 2.72 3.23
C TYR A 184 1.81 3.49 3.86
N ILE A 185 1.27 3.05 4.99
CA ILE A 185 0.24 3.78 5.73
C ILE A 185 0.72 5.19 6.14
N VAL A 186 2.03 5.40 6.24
CA VAL A 186 2.64 6.71 6.54
C VAL A 186 2.24 7.77 5.50
N TYR A 187 2.00 7.39 4.24
CA TYR A 187 1.49 8.34 3.23
C TYR A 187 0.15 8.94 3.66
N TYR A 188 -0.75 8.10 4.18
CA TYR A 188 -2.04 8.54 4.71
C TYR A 188 -1.89 9.37 5.99
N TRP A 189 -0.94 9.04 6.86
CA TRP A 189 -0.69 9.82 8.08
C TRP A 189 -0.21 11.23 7.73
N ILE A 190 0.74 11.36 6.80
CA ILE A 190 1.25 12.66 6.36
C ILE A 190 0.14 13.47 5.69
N ALA A 191 -0.59 12.88 4.74
CA ALA A 191 -1.67 13.55 4.04
C ALA A 191 -2.78 14.01 5.00
N LEU A 192 -3.15 13.17 5.97
CA LEU A 192 -4.14 13.49 6.98
C LEU A 192 -3.66 14.61 7.92
N ALA A 193 -2.40 14.55 8.36
CA ALA A 193 -1.81 15.58 9.19
C ALA A 193 -1.81 16.95 8.46
N LEU A 194 -1.40 16.97 7.19
CA LEU A 194 -1.46 18.18 6.36
C LEU A 194 -2.90 18.69 6.18
N ALA A 195 -3.87 17.80 5.98
CA ALA A 195 -5.28 18.18 5.87
C ALA A 195 -5.82 18.77 7.19
N ILE A 196 -5.40 18.23 8.33
CA ILE A 196 -5.74 18.75 9.65
C ILE A 196 -5.10 20.13 9.85
N VAL A 197 -3.82 20.29 9.56
CA VAL A 197 -3.11 21.59 9.64
C VAL A 197 -3.75 22.63 8.74
N HIS A 198 -4.12 22.27 7.51
CA HIS A 198 -4.81 23.15 6.58
C HIS A 198 -6.21 23.58 7.08
N TRP A 199 -6.88 22.71 7.84
CA TRP A 199 -8.20 22.98 8.40
C TRP A 199 -8.16 23.86 9.65
N LEU A 200 -7.10 23.75 10.49
CA LEU A 200 -6.95 24.46 11.75
C LEU A 200 -7.06 26.00 11.64
N PRO A 201 -6.38 26.69 10.70
CA PRO A 201 -6.40 28.16 10.61
C PRO A 201 -7.78 28.75 10.31
N ARG A 202 -8.63 28.01 9.59
CA ARG A 202 -9.97 28.46 9.22
C ARG A 202 -10.96 28.45 10.38
N ARG A 203 -10.59 27.85 11.51
CA ARG A 203 -11.33 27.88 12.78
C ARG A 203 -10.61 28.68 13.86
N GLY A 204 -10.04 29.80 13.52
CA GLY A 204 -9.20 30.78 14.25
C GLY A 204 -9.24 30.85 15.79
N ALA A 205 -10.22 30.22 16.44
CA ALA A 205 -10.28 30.09 17.90
C ALA A 205 -9.34 28.96 18.42
N ILE A 206 -9.24 27.82 17.70
CA ILE A 206 -8.45 26.66 18.17
C ILE A 206 -6.94 26.96 18.04
N LEU A 207 -6.52 27.59 16.93
CA LEU A 207 -5.10 27.91 16.77
C LEU A 207 -4.63 29.00 17.75
N ARG A 208 -5.46 29.98 18.06
CA ARG A 208 -5.15 31.00 19.10
C ARG A 208 -4.99 30.33 20.48
N HIS A 209 -5.74 29.28 20.78
CA HIS A 209 -5.57 28.52 22.03
C HIS A 209 -4.34 27.60 22.00
N ILE A 210 -4.02 27.01 20.84
CA ILE A 210 -2.82 26.16 20.66
C ILE A 210 -1.53 27.03 20.69
N VAL A 211 -1.60 28.23 20.12
CA VAL A 211 -0.45 29.15 19.97
C VAL A 211 -0.37 30.18 21.09
N SER A 212 -1.45 30.38 21.88
CA SER A 212 -1.37 31.28 23.02
C SER A 212 -0.41 30.73 24.09
N ALA A 213 0.83 31.17 23.99
CA ALA A 213 1.96 30.70 24.81
C ALA A 213 1.79 30.98 26.34
N ARG A 214 0.69 31.61 26.76
CA ARG A 214 0.49 32.02 28.17
C ARG A 214 0.05 30.87 29.10
N GLU A 215 -0.50 29.79 28.58
CA GLU A 215 -1.05 28.72 29.42
C GLU A 215 -0.22 27.41 29.45
N VAL A 216 0.85 27.32 28.66
CA VAL A 216 1.73 26.14 28.68
C VAL A 216 2.74 26.29 29.81
N PRO A 217 2.89 25.29 30.74
CA PRO A 217 3.88 25.37 31.83
C PRO A 217 5.29 25.66 31.29
N ARG A 218 6.05 26.45 32.03
CA ARG A 218 7.42 26.85 31.62
C ARG A 218 8.30 25.63 31.32
N TRP A 219 8.24 24.61 32.15
CA TRP A 219 9.01 23.38 31.96
C TRP A 219 8.69 22.68 30.62
N LEU A 220 7.41 22.67 30.21
CA LEU A 220 7.01 22.03 28.96
C LEU A 220 7.40 22.84 27.71
N ARG A 221 7.38 24.16 27.83
CA ARG A 221 7.92 25.05 26.76
C ARG A 221 9.42 24.78 26.59
N LEU A 222 10.14 24.69 27.69
CA LEU A 222 11.57 24.34 27.69
C LEU A 222 11.83 22.97 27.11
N THR A 223 11.12 21.93 27.59
CA THR A 223 11.31 20.54 27.07
C THR A 223 10.95 20.43 25.59
N THR A 224 9.83 21.01 25.13
CA THR A 224 9.49 20.99 23.70
C THR A 224 10.45 21.84 22.86
N ALA A 225 10.99 22.93 23.38
CA ALA A 225 12.04 23.72 22.71
C ALA A 225 13.36 22.94 22.62
N VAL A 226 13.77 22.26 23.69
CA VAL A 226 14.96 21.40 23.72
C VAL A 226 14.79 20.22 22.72
N VAL A 227 13.65 19.55 22.75
CA VAL A 227 13.37 18.44 21.82
C VAL A 227 13.31 18.92 20.36
N ALA A 228 12.71 20.09 20.10
CA ALA A 228 12.70 20.68 18.77
C ALA A 228 14.10 21.13 18.32
N GLY A 229 14.89 21.68 19.23
CA GLY A 229 16.30 22.01 18.99
C GLY A 229 17.15 20.78 18.70
N ALA A 230 16.97 19.71 19.47
CA ALA A 230 17.61 18.43 19.20
C ALA A 230 17.19 17.85 17.82
N ALA A 231 15.91 17.89 17.50
CA ALA A 231 15.43 17.46 16.19
C ALA A 231 16.05 18.29 15.05
N ALA A 232 16.13 19.60 15.20
CA ALA A 232 16.79 20.49 14.22
C ALA A 232 18.29 20.17 14.08
N ALA A 233 18.98 19.89 15.19
CA ALA A 233 20.37 19.45 15.18
C ALA A 233 20.54 18.11 14.43
N TYR A 234 19.67 17.13 14.69
CA TYR A 234 19.68 15.85 13.96
C TYR A 234 19.37 16.01 12.47
N VAL A 235 18.48 16.94 12.08
CA VAL A 235 18.24 17.29 10.68
C VAL A 235 19.50 17.89 10.05
N GLY A 236 20.14 18.84 10.72
CA GLY A 236 21.37 19.48 10.25
C GLY A 236 22.54 18.50 10.13
N LEU A 237 22.76 17.66 11.14
CA LEU A 237 23.78 16.59 11.09
C LEU A 237 23.48 15.58 9.98
N GLY A 238 22.21 15.21 9.80
CA GLY A 238 21.79 14.34 8.71
C GLY A 238 22.06 14.95 7.34
N PHE A 239 21.80 16.25 7.18
CA PHE A 239 22.10 16.98 5.94
C PHE A 239 23.61 17.08 5.70
N ALA A 240 24.40 17.36 6.74
CA ALA A 240 25.86 17.40 6.64
C ALA A 240 26.43 16.01 6.25
N ALA A 241 26.00 14.96 6.95
CA ALA A 241 26.42 13.58 6.62
C ALA A 241 26.01 13.16 5.20
N PHE A 242 24.88 13.67 4.75
CA PHE A 242 24.36 13.43 3.43
C PHE A 242 25.23 14.11 2.35
N VAL A 243 25.60 15.39 2.53
CA VAL A 243 26.42 16.16 1.57
C VAL A 243 27.87 15.67 1.55
N THR A 244 28.41 15.23 2.70
CA THR A 244 29.83 14.81 2.83
C THR A 244 30.06 13.32 2.64
N GLY A 245 29.02 12.51 2.49
CA GLY A 245 29.12 11.04 2.47
C GLY A 245 29.38 10.43 3.87
N GLY A 246 29.30 11.24 4.93
CA GLY A 246 29.57 10.88 6.32
C GLY A 246 30.85 11.53 6.85
N PHE A 247 30.90 11.75 8.16
CA PHE A 247 32.04 12.37 8.85
C PHE A 247 32.16 11.84 10.28
N ASP A 248 33.33 12.00 10.88
CA ASP A 248 33.56 11.65 12.27
C ASP A 248 33.60 12.93 13.13
N VAL A 249 32.89 12.93 14.25
CA VAL A 249 32.87 14.02 15.23
C VAL A 249 33.43 13.51 16.54
N THR A 250 34.38 14.23 17.12
CA THR A 250 34.89 13.92 18.45
C THR A 250 34.12 14.71 19.49
N VAL A 251 33.34 14.02 20.33
CA VAL A 251 32.59 14.63 21.44
C VAL A 251 33.18 14.11 22.74
N ALA A 252 33.69 15.00 23.58
CA ALA A 252 34.31 14.67 24.87
C ALA A 252 35.42 13.58 24.78
N GLY A 253 36.20 13.60 23.70
CA GLY A 253 37.29 12.64 23.48
C GLY A 253 36.85 11.30 22.84
N VAL A 254 35.55 11.12 22.59
CA VAL A 254 35.01 9.91 21.92
C VAL A 254 34.69 10.23 20.45
N ALA A 255 35.29 9.48 19.52
CA ALA A 255 35.00 9.63 18.10
C ALA A 255 33.64 8.98 17.79
N VAL A 256 32.70 9.77 17.31
CA VAL A 256 31.37 9.34 16.90
C VAL A 256 31.25 9.43 15.38
N GLY A 257 31.14 8.30 14.70
CA GLY A 257 30.98 8.25 13.26
C GLY A 257 29.53 8.60 12.83
N VAL A 258 29.39 9.70 12.12
CA VAL A 258 28.09 10.16 11.56
C VAL A 258 28.03 9.72 10.10
N ARG A 259 27.63 8.46 9.86
CA ARG A 259 27.71 7.83 8.53
C ARG A 259 26.36 7.59 7.87
N HIS A 260 25.25 7.79 8.60
CA HIS A 260 23.91 7.43 8.13
C HIS A 260 22.93 8.58 8.31
N ALA A 261 22.83 9.46 7.32
CA ALA A 261 21.87 10.58 7.29
C ALA A 261 20.44 10.14 7.62
N GLN A 262 20.00 9.02 7.08
CA GLN A 262 18.65 8.49 7.29
C GLN A 262 18.35 8.15 8.76
N LYS A 263 19.32 7.59 9.50
CA LYS A 263 19.14 7.31 10.93
C LYS A 263 18.92 8.60 11.72
N LEU A 264 19.65 9.64 11.38
CA LEU A 264 19.54 10.95 12.02
C LEU A 264 18.19 11.61 11.72
N TRP A 265 17.71 11.53 10.49
CA TRP A 265 16.39 12.03 10.10
C TRP A 265 15.25 11.25 10.75
N ASN A 266 15.37 9.93 10.88
CA ASN A 266 14.39 9.11 11.60
C ASN A 266 14.33 9.48 13.10
N ILE A 267 15.49 9.74 13.74
CA ILE A 267 15.54 10.23 15.11
C ILE A 267 14.89 11.62 15.21
N ALA A 268 15.21 12.52 14.28
CA ALA A 268 14.60 13.85 14.22
C ALA A 268 13.07 13.77 14.07
N ALA A 269 12.58 12.94 13.16
CA ALA A 269 11.15 12.70 12.96
C ALA A 269 10.50 12.12 14.22
N GLY A 270 11.11 11.15 14.89
CA GLY A 270 10.64 10.59 16.16
C GLY A 270 10.56 11.66 17.27
N LEU A 271 11.58 12.50 17.40
CA LEU A 271 11.60 13.61 18.35
C LEU A 271 10.51 14.65 18.07
N LEU A 272 10.30 15.00 16.80
CA LEU A 272 9.23 15.93 16.39
C LEU A 272 7.84 15.34 16.65
N LEU A 273 7.64 14.06 16.39
CA LEU A 273 6.40 13.35 16.70
C LEU A 273 6.16 13.29 18.21
N LEU A 274 7.18 13.03 19.02
CA LEU A 274 7.10 13.05 20.48
C LEU A 274 6.77 14.44 20.99
N ALA A 275 7.42 15.50 20.49
CA ALA A 275 7.15 16.88 20.86
C ALA A 275 5.74 17.32 20.47
N ALA A 276 5.29 16.98 19.27
CA ALA A 276 3.92 17.23 18.79
C ALA A 276 2.90 16.43 19.60
N GLY A 277 3.13 15.16 19.84
CA GLY A 277 2.29 14.27 20.65
C GLY A 277 2.15 14.76 22.09
N ALA A 278 3.27 15.15 22.72
CA ALA A 278 3.26 15.71 24.07
C ALA A 278 2.49 17.04 24.14
N ARG A 279 2.62 17.90 23.12
CA ARG A 279 1.82 19.14 23.04
C ARG A 279 0.34 18.86 22.83
N ILE A 280 0.00 17.98 21.89
CA ILE A 280 -1.39 17.57 21.63
C ILE A 280 -1.99 16.93 22.89
N TYR A 281 -1.27 16.03 23.55
CA TYR A 281 -1.68 15.38 24.78
C TYR A 281 -2.02 16.42 25.88
N LEU A 282 -1.17 17.41 26.08
CA LEU A 282 -1.36 18.41 27.14
C LEU A 282 -2.46 19.44 26.82
N ILE A 283 -2.65 19.78 25.55
CA ILE A 283 -3.77 20.61 25.10
C ILE A 283 -5.10 19.86 25.33
N VAL A 284 -5.11 18.59 24.97
CA VAL A 284 -6.27 17.70 25.09
C VAL A 284 -6.60 17.42 26.57
N THR A 285 -5.61 17.20 27.44
CA THR A 285 -5.80 16.84 28.85
C THR A 285 -6.18 18.01 29.74
N ARG A 286 -5.81 19.25 29.39
CA ARG A 286 -6.17 20.45 30.18
C ARG A 286 -7.61 20.89 30.03
N HIS A 287 -8.26 20.59 28.91
CA HIS A 287 -9.61 21.07 28.62
C HIS A 287 -10.72 20.13 29.09
N SER A 288 -10.39 18.87 29.44
CA SER A 288 -11.33 17.92 30.02
C SER A 288 -10.60 16.67 30.54
N PRO A 289 -10.89 16.15 31.75
CA PRO A 289 -10.39 14.85 32.19
C PRO A 289 -10.77 13.68 31.25
N SER A 290 -11.88 13.82 30.52
CA SER A 290 -12.32 12.89 29.49
C SER A 290 -11.40 12.83 28.27
N SER A 291 -10.62 13.88 28.00
CA SER A 291 -9.70 13.93 26.85
C SER A 291 -8.40 13.16 27.10
N ALA A 292 -7.93 13.08 28.33
CA ALA A 292 -6.77 12.24 28.68
C ALA A 292 -7.14 10.75 28.51
N SER A 293 -8.31 10.34 28.99
CA SER A 293 -8.79 8.96 28.82
C SER A 293 -8.98 8.60 27.35
N LEU A 294 -9.46 9.54 26.53
CA LEU A 294 -9.59 9.33 25.10
C LEU A 294 -8.24 9.19 24.40
N ALA A 295 -7.22 9.98 24.79
CA ALA A 295 -5.87 9.87 24.24
C ALA A 295 -5.22 8.51 24.59
N TYR A 296 -5.38 8.05 25.84
CA TYR A 296 -4.93 6.71 26.25
C TYR A 296 -5.67 5.61 25.50
N ALA A 297 -6.98 5.71 25.37
CA ALA A 297 -7.80 4.74 24.64
C ALA A 297 -7.41 4.70 23.15
N ALA A 298 -7.13 5.86 22.54
CA ALA A 298 -6.66 5.93 21.15
C ALA A 298 -5.27 5.32 20.97
N ALA A 299 -4.33 5.60 21.89
CA ALA A 299 -3.01 4.96 21.89
C ALA A 299 -3.13 3.44 22.07
N SER A 300 -3.99 2.99 22.99
CA SER A 300 -4.26 1.57 23.20
C SER A 300 -4.90 0.92 21.96
N ALA A 301 -5.82 1.61 21.29
CA ALA A 301 -6.43 1.13 20.06
C ALA A 301 -5.42 1.02 18.90
N PHE A 302 -4.50 2.00 18.79
CA PHE A 302 -3.38 1.93 17.85
C PHE A 302 -2.48 0.72 18.14
N VAL A 303 -2.07 0.57 19.41
CA VAL A 303 -1.26 -0.56 19.88
C VAL A 303 -1.97 -1.88 19.61
N ALA A 304 -3.28 -1.97 19.85
CA ALA A 304 -4.07 -3.17 19.55
C ALA A 304 -4.06 -3.51 18.04
N GLY A 305 -4.19 -2.50 17.17
CA GLY A 305 -4.07 -2.69 15.72
C GLY A 305 -2.67 -3.16 15.29
N TYR A 306 -1.63 -2.72 15.97
CA TYR A 306 -0.22 -3.07 15.69
C TYR A 306 0.27 -4.27 16.53
N ALA A 307 -0.55 -4.83 17.41
CA ALA A 307 -0.18 -5.84 18.41
C ALA A 307 0.52 -7.08 17.82
N PRO A 308 0.12 -7.66 16.67
CA PRO A 308 0.82 -8.80 16.10
C PRO A 308 2.28 -8.49 15.82
N ALA A 309 2.58 -7.32 15.22
CA ALA A 309 3.94 -6.89 14.94
C ALA A 309 4.76 -6.65 16.22
N LEU A 310 4.16 -6.00 17.24
CA LEU A 310 4.84 -5.79 18.53
C LEU A 310 5.21 -7.10 19.19
N ALA A 311 4.31 -8.08 19.21
CA ALA A 311 4.58 -9.39 19.78
C ALA A 311 5.74 -10.09 19.04
N ALA A 312 5.75 -10.05 17.71
CA ALA A 312 6.82 -10.67 16.91
C ALA A 312 8.17 -9.95 17.09
N HIS A 313 8.19 -8.63 17.21
CA HIS A 313 9.42 -7.86 17.47
C HIS A 313 9.99 -8.14 18.88
N ALA A 314 9.13 -8.36 19.87
CA ALA A 314 9.54 -8.70 21.22
C ALA A 314 10.27 -10.05 21.31
N VAL A 315 9.97 -10.99 20.39
CA VAL A 315 10.55 -12.34 20.35
C VAL A 315 11.85 -12.41 19.50
N GLY A 316 12.34 -11.30 18.96
CA GLY A 316 13.66 -11.26 18.31
C GLY A 316 13.67 -10.97 16.80
N GLY A 317 12.68 -10.25 16.30
CA GLY A 317 12.64 -9.80 14.91
C GLY A 317 13.05 -8.34 14.76
N GLY A 318 14.29 -8.06 14.39
CA GLY A 318 14.70 -6.70 14.03
C GLY A 318 13.98 -6.22 12.76
N ALA A 319 13.54 -4.95 12.74
CA ALA A 319 13.04 -4.31 11.51
C ALA A 319 14.17 -4.26 10.47
N PRO A 320 13.90 -4.51 9.18
CA PRO A 320 14.88 -4.36 8.13
C PRO A 320 15.31 -2.90 8.02
N PRO A 321 16.52 -2.62 7.51
CA PRO A 321 16.95 -1.26 7.29
C PRO A 321 16.00 -0.59 6.28
N ILE A 322 15.42 0.54 6.68
CA ILE A 322 14.72 1.45 5.75
C ILE A 322 15.74 1.85 4.69
N GLY A 323 15.34 1.80 3.41
CA GLY A 323 16.21 2.09 2.29
C GLY A 323 17.01 3.39 2.47
N ARG A 324 18.24 3.42 1.97
CA ARG A 324 19.12 4.59 2.04
C ARG A 324 18.64 5.60 1.01
N ALA A 325 18.17 6.78 1.46
CA ALA A 325 17.99 7.90 0.56
C ALA A 325 19.38 8.42 0.13
N ASP A 326 19.65 8.33 -1.15
CA ASP A 326 20.81 8.93 -1.79
C ASP A 326 20.30 9.95 -2.84
N LEU A 327 20.69 11.23 -2.73
CA LEU A 327 20.24 12.26 -3.70
C LEU A 327 20.83 12.01 -5.11
N ALA A 328 22.01 11.42 -5.21
CA ALA A 328 22.52 10.99 -6.49
C ALA A 328 21.61 9.90 -7.09
N GLY A 329 21.19 8.95 -6.25
CA GLY A 329 20.20 7.93 -6.59
C GLY A 329 18.84 8.52 -6.96
N VAL A 330 18.36 9.57 -6.25
CA VAL A 330 17.13 10.30 -6.58
C VAL A 330 17.23 10.92 -7.97
N GLY A 331 18.33 11.60 -8.29
CA GLY A 331 18.56 12.17 -9.63
C GLY A 331 18.54 11.12 -10.74
N ALA A 332 19.21 10.00 -10.52
CA ALA A 332 19.24 8.87 -11.44
C ALA A 332 17.86 8.19 -11.61
N ALA A 333 17.02 8.18 -10.55
CA ALA A 333 15.71 7.56 -10.58
C ALA A 333 14.64 8.37 -11.33
N VAL A 334 14.80 9.70 -11.47
CA VAL A 334 13.80 10.57 -12.12
C VAL A 334 13.47 10.13 -13.53
N SER A 335 14.50 9.89 -14.38
CA SER A 335 14.30 9.50 -15.78
C SER A 335 13.57 8.15 -15.91
N PRO A 336 13.98 7.06 -15.24
CA PRO A 336 13.23 5.80 -15.25
C PRO A 336 11.82 5.93 -14.69
N ILE A 337 11.60 6.72 -13.62
CA ILE A 337 10.28 6.96 -13.07
C ILE A 337 9.35 7.59 -14.10
N LEU A 338 9.81 8.62 -14.80
CA LEU A 338 9.00 9.29 -15.83
C LEU A 338 8.77 8.39 -17.05
N ARG A 339 9.76 7.57 -17.43
CA ARG A 339 9.68 6.71 -18.61
C ARG A 339 8.89 5.42 -18.37
N ASP A 340 8.97 4.86 -17.17
CA ASP A 340 8.42 3.53 -16.89
C ASP A 340 7.29 3.57 -15.85
N ILE A 341 7.52 4.15 -14.67
CA ILE A 341 6.56 4.13 -13.56
C ILE A 341 5.32 4.98 -13.86
N VAL A 342 5.51 6.23 -14.29
CA VAL A 342 4.38 7.14 -14.57
C VAL A 342 3.46 6.56 -15.66
N PRO A 343 3.96 6.04 -16.80
CA PRO A 343 3.12 5.40 -17.80
C PRO A 343 2.40 4.13 -17.29
N ILE A 344 3.01 3.34 -16.38
CA ILE A 344 2.34 2.18 -15.78
C ILE A 344 1.19 2.64 -14.88
N VAL A 345 1.42 3.60 -13.99
CA VAL A 345 0.39 4.14 -13.09
C VAL A 345 -0.75 4.79 -13.88
N ALA A 346 -0.42 5.49 -14.96
CA ALA A 346 -1.40 6.13 -15.86
C ALA A 346 -2.08 5.14 -16.82
N GLY A 347 -1.64 3.87 -16.88
CA GLY A 347 -2.23 2.80 -17.69
C GLY A 347 -1.83 2.80 -19.17
N PHE A 348 -0.76 3.49 -19.57
CA PHE A 348 -0.22 3.43 -20.93
C PHE A 348 0.81 2.32 -21.13
N LYS A 349 1.43 1.86 -20.05
CA LYS A 349 2.21 0.62 -19.98
C LYS A 349 1.48 -0.40 -19.13
N SER A 350 1.62 -1.67 -19.48
CA SER A 350 1.12 -2.76 -18.66
C SER A 350 1.96 -2.95 -17.40
N PRO A 351 1.43 -3.59 -16.37
CA PRO A 351 2.21 -3.99 -15.20
C PRO A 351 3.41 -4.89 -15.52
N SER A 352 3.36 -5.65 -16.61
CA SER A 352 4.33 -6.73 -16.88
C SER A 352 4.87 -6.80 -18.32
N THR A 353 4.18 -6.23 -19.32
CA THR A 353 4.45 -6.54 -20.75
C THR A 353 4.93 -5.34 -21.60
N GLY A 354 4.96 -4.12 -21.07
CA GLY A 354 5.38 -2.94 -21.81
C GLY A 354 4.25 -2.06 -22.32
N TRP A 355 4.45 -1.35 -23.42
CA TRP A 355 3.49 -0.39 -23.96
C TRP A 355 2.21 -1.07 -24.47
N LEU A 356 1.05 -0.48 -24.14
CA LEU A 356 -0.26 -0.99 -24.55
C LEU A 356 -0.72 -0.51 -25.93
N GLY A 357 0.04 0.35 -26.60
CA GLY A 357 -0.33 0.91 -27.90
C GLY A 357 -1.47 1.96 -27.82
N VAL A 358 -1.86 2.37 -26.63
CA VAL A 358 -2.87 3.42 -26.42
C VAL A 358 -2.23 4.79 -26.64
N PRO A 359 -2.81 5.67 -27.49
CA PRO A 359 -2.22 6.97 -27.79
C PRO A 359 -2.07 7.86 -26.55
N LEU A 360 -0.87 8.43 -26.36
CA LEU A 360 -0.55 9.26 -25.18
C LEU A 360 -1.37 10.57 -25.08
N TRP A 361 -1.87 11.11 -26.20
CA TRP A 361 -2.70 12.31 -26.18
C TRP A 361 -4.04 12.09 -25.43
N LEU A 362 -4.48 10.84 -25.27
CA LEU A 362 -5.63 10.47 -24.42
C LEU A 362 -5.38 10.72 -22.91
N ALA A 363 -4.16 11.04 -22.50
CA ALA A 363 -3.87 11.52 -21.16
C ALA A 363 -4.40 12.95 -20.89
N ALA A 364 -4.75 13.72 -21.93
CA ALA A 364 -5.19 15.11 -21.78
C ALA A 364 -6.45 15.25 -20.88
N PRO A 365 -7.54 14.47 -21.03
CA PRO A 365 -8.70 14.57 -20.15
C PRO A 365 -8.38 14.35 -18.66
N PRO A 366 -7.65 13.29 -18.24
CA PRO A 366 -7.20 13.14 -16.85
C PRO A 366 -6.38 14.32 -16.34
N VAL A 367 -5.41 14.81 -17.13
CA VAL A 367 -4.57 15.95 -16.74
C VAL A 367 -5.41 17.21 -16.54
N VAL A 368 -6.31 17.51 -17.48
CA VAL A 368 -7.24 18.65 -17.36
C VAL A 368 -8.12 18.49 -16.12
N ALA A 369 -8.61 17.28 -15.83
CA ALA A 369 -9.42 17.03 -14.64
C ALA A 369 -8.61 17.26 -13.35
N VAL A 370 -7.35 16.80 -13.27
CA VAL A 370 -6.47 17.07 -12.13
C VAL A 370 -6.29 18.58 -11.94
N CYS A 371 -5.97 19.32 -12.98
CA CYS A 371 -5.83 20.78 -12.92
C CYS A 371 -7.15 21.46 -12.50
N ALA A 372 -8.29 21.04 -13.05
CA ALA A 372 -9.60 21.59 -12.69
C ALA A 372 -9.98 21.30 -11.23
N SER A 373 -9.55 20.16 -10.68
CA SER A 373 -9.82 19.81 -9.28
C SER A 373 -9.17 20.78 -8.29
N LEU A 374 -8.02 21.37 -8.64
CA LEU A 374 -7.34 22.37 -7.82
C LEU A 374 -8.16 23.65 -7.65
N LEU A 375 -8.98 23.98 -8.64
CA LEU A 375 -9.92 25.10 -8.55
C LEU A 375 -11.06 24.84 -7.56
N ALA A 376 -11.43 23.58 -7.39
CA ALA A 376 -12.48 23.16 -6.46
C ALA A 376 -12.03 23.14 -4.98
N LEU A 377 -10.72 23.23 -4.70
CA LEU A 377 -10.16 23.20 -3.33
C LEU A 377 -10.45 24.43 -2.50
N ARG A 378 -10.81 25.57 -3.12
CA ARG A 378 -10.87 26.88 -2.47
C ARG A 378 -11.93 26.99 -1.37
N GLU A 379 -12.89 26.07 -1.27
CA GLU A 379 -14.08 26.29 -0.46
C GLU A 379 -14.37 25.28 0.67
N ARG A 380 -13.66 24.14 0.77
CA ARG A 380 -14.02 23.08 1.73
C ARG A 380 -12.88 22.63 2.63
N PRO A 381 -13.02 22.71 3.98
CA PRO A 381 -12.04 22.19 4.92
C PRO A 381 -11.99 20.64 4.88
N PHE A 382 -10.80 20.05 5.12
CA PHE A 382 -10.51 18.62 5.18
C PHE A 382 -10.49 17.88 3.82
N THR A 383 -11.13 18.40 2.79
CA THR A 383 -11.15 17.81 1.44
C THR A 383 -9.78 17.76 0.75
N PRO A 384 -8.78 18.61 1.10
CA PRO A 384 -7.45 18.52 0.53
C PRO A 384 -6.69 17.21 0.82
N VAL A 385 -7.15 16.36 1.73
CA VAL A 385 -6.47 15.09 2.07
C VAL A 385 -6.14 14.25 0.84
N PHE A 386 -7.04 14.21 -0.15
CA PHE A 386 -6.82 13.47 -1.39
C PHE A 386 -5.72 14.08 -2.26
N HIS A 387 -5.66 15.41 -2.36
CA HIS A 387 -4.60 16.11 -3.09
C HIS A 387 -3.26 15.98 -2.36
N TYR A 388 -3.26 16.08 -1.02
CA TYR A 388 -2.05 15.84 -0.24
C TYR A 388 -1.53 14.42 -0.45
N LEU A 389 -2.40 13.40 -0.50
CA LEU A 389 -1.95 12.02 -0.72
C LEU A 389 -1.32 11.83 -2.11
N ILE A 390 -1.86 12.48 -3.16
CA ILE A 390 -1.28 12.44 -4.51
C ILE A 390 0.10 13.11 -4.55
N VAL A 391 0.32 14.16 -3.77
CA VAL A 391 1.60 14.87 -3.74
C VAL A 391 2.59 14.16 -2.81
N THR A 392 2.16 13.77 -1.61
CA THR A 392 3.06 13.18 -0.60
C THR A 392 3.54 11.78 -0.98
N THR A 393 2.71 10.98 -1.64
CA THR A 393 3.09 9.62 -2.04
C THR A 393 4.31 9.61 -2.98
N PRO A 394 4.33 10.33 -4.11
CA PRO A 394 5.53 10.38 -4.96
C PRO A 394 6.73 11.04 -4.27
N VAL A 395 6.52 12.07 -3.46
CA VAL A 395 7.61 12.74 -2.74
C VAL A 395 8.27 11.78 -1.74
N VAL A 396 7.48 11.10 -0.92
CA VAL A 396 8.02 10.12 0.04
C VAL A 396 8.66 8.94 -0.68
N PHE A 397 8.07 8.47 -1.78
CA PHE A 397 8.66 7.42 -2.62
C PHE A 397 10.05 7.83 -3.14
N LEU A 398 10.18 9.03 -3.70
CA LEU A 398 11.46 9.56 -4.20
C LEU A 398 12.50 9.66 -3.08
N VAL A 399 12.09 10.22 -1.92
CA VAL A 399 13.02 10.45 -0.79
C VAL A 399 13.38 9.15 -0.07
N SER A 400 12.52 8.13 -0.10
CA SER A 400 12.77 6.84 0.56
C SER A 400 13.81 5.98 -0.14
N GLY A 401 14.24 6.31 -1.36
CA GLY A 401 15.14 5.46 -2.15
C GLY A 401 14.54 4.09 -2.51
N ALA A 402 13.21 3.97 -2.46
CA ALA A 402 12.51 2.71 -2.73
C ALA A 402 12.45 2.33 -4.22
N PHE A 403 13.00 3.17 -5.11
CA PHE A 403 13.09 2.84 -6.51
C PHE A 403 14.20 1.81 -6.75
N VAL A 404 13.82 0.67 -7.31
CA VAL A 404 14.74 -0.40 -7.74
C VAL A 404 14.60 -0.64 -9.23
N ASP A 405 13.36 -0.78 -9.70
CA ASP A 405 13.01 -1.11 -11.09
C ASP A 405 11.60 -0.60 -11.44
N ALA A 406 11.09 -1.00 -12.61
CA ALA A 406 9.75 -0.63 -13.06
C ALA A 406 8.65 -1.17 -12.13
N GLN A 407 8.85 -2.31 -11.44
CA GLN A 407 7.88 -2.88 -10.50
C GLN A 407 7.71 -2.02 -9.24
N SER A 408 8.65 -1.11 -8.98
CA SER A 408 8.54 -0.11 -7.90
C SER A 408 7.33 0.83 -8.04
N TYR A 409 6.58 0.80 -9.17
CA TYR A 409 5.32 1.52 -9.31
C TYR A 409 4.29 1.14 -8.23
N ARG A 410 4.41 -0.06 -7.64
CA ARG A 410 3.57 -0.52 -6.51
C ARG A 410 3.56 0.45 -5.34
N TYR A 411 4.67 1.15 -5.10
CA TYR A 411 4.83 2.13 -4.03
C TYR A 411 3.98 3.39 -4.25
N LEU A 412 3.51 3.65 -5.46
CA LEU A 412 2.58 4.74 -5.77
C LEU A 412 1.10 4.31 -5.73
N MET A 413 0.81 3.01 -5.71
CA MET A 413 -0.57 2.52 -5.75
C MET A 413 -1.44 2.95 -4.57
N PRO A 414 -0.92 3.18 -3.34
CA PRO A 414 -1.74 3.69 -2.24
C PRO A 414 -2.45 5.02 -2.54
N MET A 415 -1.99 5.81 -3.52
CA MET A 415 -2.67 7.04 -3.93
C MET A 415 -3.83 6.81 -4.92
N ALA A 416 -4.05 5.59 -5.44
CA ALA A 416 -5.03 5.33 -6.50
C ALA A 416 -6.46 5.73 -6.11
N GLY A 417 -6.85 5.49 -4.84
CA GLY A 417 -8.12 5.97 -4.30
C GLY A 417 -8.27 7.48 -4.36
N SER A 418 -7.20 8.20 -4.03
CA SER A 418 -7.17 9.67 -4.08
C SER A 418 -7.18 10.19 -5.51
N LEU A 419 -6.46 9.53 -6.42
CA LEU A 419 -6.47 9.90 -7.84
C LEU A 419 -7.88 9.80 -8.43
N ALA A 420 -8.62 8.73 -8.14
CA ALA A 420 -10.01 8.58 -8.57
C ALA A 420 -10.91 9.73 -8.05
N VAL A 421 -10.72 10.15 -6.80
CA VAL A 421 -11.47 11.28 -6.22
C VAL A 421 -11.11 12.60 -6.89
N VAL A 422 -9.82 12.84 -7.13
CA VAL A 422 -9.34 14.08 -7.77
C VAL A 422 -9.83 14.17 -9.22
N LEU A 423 -9.83 13.06 -9.97
CA LEU A 423 -10.42 13.01 -11.31
C LEU A 423 -11.94 13.30 -11.29
N ALA A 424 -12.66 12.73 -10.31
CA ALA A 424 -14.10 12.98 -10.15
C ALA A 424 -14.39 14.45 -9.79
N LEU A 425 -13.58 15.04 -8.91
CA LEU A 425 -13.69 16.46 -8.55
C LEU A 425 -13.44 17.37 -9.75
N GLY A 426 -12.43 17.05 -10.55
CA GLY A 426 -12.12 17.81 -11.77
C GLY A 426 -13.23 17.72 -12.82
N ALA A 427 -13.71 16.51 -13.11
CA ALA A 427 -14.83 16.32 -14.02
C ALA A 427 -16.11 17.05 -13.52
N TRP A 428 -16.36 17.02 -12.21
CA TRP A 428 -17.46 17.74 -11.59
C TRP A 428 -17.29 19.26 -11.69
N ALA A 429 -16.07 19.79 -11.46
CA ALA A 429 -15.79 21.22 -11.60
C ALA A 429 -16.01 21.71 -13.05
N ILE A 430 -15.64 20.90 -14.05
CA ILE A 430 -15.92 21.16 -15.45
C ILE A 430 -17.43 21.10 -15.71
N PHE A 431 -18.12 20.08 -15.17
CA PHE A 431 -19.57 19.88 -15.30
C PHE A 431 -20.38 21.08 -14.78
N GLN A 432 -19.94 21.70 -13.70
CA GLN A 432 -20.59 22.90 -13.16
C GLN A 432 -20.50 24.11 -14.09
N ARG A 433 -19.50 24.18 -14.95
CA ARG A 433 -19.34 25.25 -15.95
C ARG A 433 -20.01 24.92 -17.28
N SER A 434 -19.89 23.65 -17.69
CA SER A 434 -20.49 23.11 -18.90
C SER A 434 -20.88 21.65 -18.68
N ARG A 435 -22.16 21.35 -18.65
CA ARG A 435 -22.68 20.00 -18.44
C ARG A 435 -22.17 19.04 -19.51
N VAL A 436 -22.13 19.49 -20.77
CA VAL A 436 -21.63 18.66 -21.89
C VAL A 436 -20.14 18.38 -21.75
N ALA A 437 -19.34 19.41 -21.47
CA ALA A 437 -17.90 19.24 -21.33
C ALA A 437 -17.54 18.34 -20.14
N GLY A 438 -18.20 18.50 -18.99
CA GLY A 438 -17.95 17.67 -17.81
C GLY A 438 -18.40 16.22 -17.98
N ALA A 439 -19.58 16.00 -18.57
CA ALA A 439 -20.04 14.65 -18.90
C ALA A 439 -19.12 14.00 -19.95
N GLY A 440 -18.72 14.76 -20.99
CA GLY A 440 -17.76 14.29 -22.00
C GLY A 440 -16.41 13.91 -21.39
N ALA A 441 -15.85 14.76 -20.53
CA ALA A 441 -14.59 14.47 -19.85
C ALA A 441 -14.68 13.19 -19.00
N PHE A 442 -15.76 13.00 -18.24
CA PHE A 442 -15.98 11.80 -17.45
C PHE A 442 -16.06 10.54 -18.32
N VAL A 443 -16.86 10.57 -19.39
CA VAL A 443 -17.03 9.44 -20.32
C VAL A 443 -15.71 9.11 -21.04
N LEU A 444 -14.98 10.14 -21.50
CA LEU A 444 -13.68 9.95 -22.17
C LEU A 444 -12.64 9.30 -21.24
N MET A 445 -12.61 9.68 -19.96
CA MET A 445 -11.70 9.05 -18.98
C MET A 445 -12.09 7.59 -18.72
N LEU A 446 -13.37 7.27 -18.59
CA LEU A 446 -13.82 5.87 -18.45
C LEU A 446 -13.52 5.05 -19.72
N ALA A 447 -13.74 5.63 -20.89
CA ALA A 447 -13.42 5.00 -22.18
C ALA A 447 -11.90 4.74 -22.30
N LEU A 448 -11.08 5.71 -21.89
CA LEU A 448 -9.62 5.54 -21.83
C LEU A 448 -9.24 4.34 -20.98
N PHE A 449 -9.72 4.25 -19.73
CA PHE A 449 -9.41 3.13 -18.85
C PHE A 449 -9.94 1.79 -19.42
N GLY A 450 -11.12 1.80 -20.02
CA GLY A 450 -11.66 0.61 -20.70
C GLY A 450 -10.81 0.16 -21.88
N LEU A 451 -10.32 1.09 -22.71
CA LEU A 451 -9.39 0.80 -23.81
C LEU A 451 -8.06 0.25 -23.30
N GLN A 452 -7.51 0.83 -22.24
CA GLN A 452 -6.28 0.36 -21.61
C GLN A 452 -6.43 -1.06 -21.04
N GLN A 453 -7.55 -1.34 -20.35
CA GLN A 453 -7.84 -2.69 -19.85
C GLN A 453 -7.97 -3.70 -20.99
N ARG A 454 -8.72 -3.34 -22.05
CA ARG A 454 -8.87 -4.21 -23.23
C ARG A 454 -7.53 -4.52 -23.88
N ALA A 455 -6.68 -3.49 -24.04
CA ALA A 455 -5.35 -3.66 -24.61
C ALA A 455 -4.49 -4.59 -23.76
N TRP A 456 -4.49 -4.41 -22.43
CA TRP A 456 -3.76 -5.27 -21.52
C TRP A 456 -4.33 -6.71 -21.50
N TYR A 457 -5.64 -6.86 -21.44
CA TYR A 457 -6.29 -8.18 -21.47
C TYR A 457 -5.89 -8.98 -22.73
N GLY A 458 -5.81 -8.30 -23.88
CA GLY A 458 -5.36 -8.90 -25.14
C GLY A 458 -3.87 -9.32 -25.16
N GLN A 459 -3.06 -8.78 -24.25
CA GLN A 459 -1.65 -9.15 -24.10
C GLN A 459 -1.41 -10.30 -23.11
N LEU A 460 -2.43 -10.66 -22.32
CA LEU A 460 -2.33 -11.76 -21.37
C LEU A 460 -2.25 -13.10 -22.11
N SER A 461 -1.09 -13.72 -22.09
CA SER A 461 -0.84 -15.04 -22.66
C SER A 461 -0.93 -16.14 -21.59
N PRO A 462 -1.38 -17.36 -21.94
CA PRO A 462 -1.33 -18.49 -21.02
C PRO A 462 0.09 -18.75 -20.53
N ASP A 463 0.21 -19.16 -19.26
CA ASP A 463 1.49 -19.59 -18.69
C ASP A 463 1.84 -21.03 -19.17
N VAL A 464 2.25 -21.11 -20.43
CA VAL A 464 2.66 -22.37 -21.06
C VAL A 464 3.94 -22.90 -20.43
N GLN A 465 4.85 -22.01 -20.04
CA GLN A 465 6.15 -22.38 -19.50
C GLN A 465 6.01 -23.15 -18.17
N SER A 466 5.31 -22.58 -17.18
CA SER A 466 5.12 -23.26 -15.90
C SER A 466 4.42 -24.60 -16.05
N ARG A 467 3.42 -24.68 -16.92
CA ARG A 467 2.69 -25.96 -17.19
C ARG A 467 3.58 -27.01 -17.84
N ALA A 468 4.40 -26.62 -18.81
CA ALA A 468 5.32 -27.53 -19.47
C ALA A 468 6.39 -28.05 -18.49
N ILE A 469 6.94 -27.16 -17.63
CA ILE A 469 7.89 -27.56 -16.59
C ILE A 469 7.26 -28.56 -15.61
N ILE A 470 6.06 -28.26 -15.09
CA ILE A 470 5.36 -29.16 -14.18
C ILE A 470 5.13 -30.53 -14.82
N THR A 471 4.65 -30.55 -16.06
CA THR A 471 4.42 -31.81 -16.79
C THR A 471 5.70 -32.62 -16.95
N CYS A 472 6.79 -31.96 -17.29
CA CYS A 472 8.10 -32.55 -17.46
C CYS A 472 8.63 -33.14 -16.14
N LEU A 473 8.58 -32.37 -15.03
CA LEU A 473 9.00 -32.84 -13.72
C LEU A 473 8.15 -34.04 -13.22
N ASP A 474 6.84 -34.01 -13.48
CA ASP A 474 5.94 -35.12 -13.14
C ASP A 474 6.27 -36.39 -13.92
N GLN A 475 6.51 -36.29 -15.24
CA GLN A 475 6.88 -37.41 -16.08
C GLN A 475 8.23 -38.02 -15.66
N ALA A 476 9.16 -37.18 -15.22
CA ALA A 476 10.47 -37.64 -14.72
C ALA A 476 10.43 -38.13 -13.26
N GLY A 477 9.29 -38.03 -12.57
CA GLY A 477 9.17 -38.44 -11.16
C GLY A 477 9.91 -37.50 -10.20
N VAL A 478 10.29 -36.30 -10.64
CA VAL A 478 11.06 -35.34 -9.85
C VAL A 478 10.17 -34.72 -8.76
N ARG A 479 10.64 -34.75 -7.51
CA ARG A 479 9.95 -34.19 -6.34
C ARG A 479 10.66 -32.96 -5.78
N PHE A 480 11.92 -32.78 -6.09
CA PHE A 480 12.76 -31.69 -5.61
C PHE A 480 13.55 -31.11 -6.77
N ALA A 481 13.56 -29.79 -6.88
CA ALA A 481 14.30 -29.07 -7.92
C ALA A 481 14.76 -27.70 -7.42
N SER A 482 15.66 -27.04 -8.13
CA SER A 482 16.00 -25.63 -7.91
C SER A 482 15.69 -24.79 -9.14
N ALA A 483 15.39 -23.50 -8.94
CA ALA A 483 15.10 -22.55 -10.00
C ALA A 483 15.36 -21.11 -9.56
N ASP A 484 15.27 -20.15 -10.49
CA ASP A 484 15.19 -18.73 -10.13
C ASP A 484 13.99 -18.46 -9.20
N TYR A 485 14.12 -17.44 -8.35
CA TYR A 485 13.09 -17.02 -7.37
C TYR A 485 11.70 -16.90 -8.00
N TRP A 486 11.61 -16.25 -9.16
CA TRP A 486 10.31 -15.95 -9.79
C TRP A 486 9.56 -17.19 -10.29
N LEU A 487 10.26 -18.30 -10.41
CA LEU A 487 9.72 -19.58 -10.82
C LEU A 487 9.54 -20.55 -9.65
N ALA A 488 10.46 -20.54 -8.68
CA ALA A 488 10.56 -21.53 -7.61
C ALA A 488 9.27 -21.65 -6.78
N TYR A 489 8.86 -20.57 -6.09
CA TYR A 489 7.66 -20.59 -5.25
C TYR A 489 6.38 -20.78 -6.06
N LYS A 490 6.34 -20.22 -7.28
CA LYS A 490 5.23 -20.39 -8.20
C LYS A 490 4.98 -21.85 -8.53
N LEU A 491 6.01 -22.61 -8.92
CA LEU A 491 5.89 -24.05 -9.23
C LEU A 491 5.51 -24.86 -7.99
N THR A 492 6.10 -24.54 -6.84
CA THR A 492 5.78 -25.18 -5.56
C THR A 492 4.31 -24.99 -5.20
N PHE A 493 3.77 -23.77 -5.36
CA PHE A 493 2.35 -23.50 -5.12
C PHE A 493 1.44 -24.22 -6.12
N LEU A 494 1.74 -24.11 -7.42
CA LEU A 494 0.90 -24.71 -8.49
C LEU A 494 0.83 -26.23 -8.42
N THR A 495 1.87 -26.88 -7.88
CA THR A 495 1.90 -28.34 -7.69
C THR A 495 1.35 -28.79 -6.33
N GLY A 496 0.87 -27.87 -5.50
CA GLY A 496 0.37 -28.22 -4.16
C GLY A 496 1.46 -28.77 -3.25
N GLU A 497 2.70 -28.28 -3.39
CA GLU A 497 3.89 -28.76 -2.67
C GLU A 497 4.26 -30.24 -2.94
N ARG A 498 3.61 -30.85 -3.95
CA ARG A 498 3.95 -32.19 -4.43
C ARG A 498 5.34 -32.19 -5.08
N ILE A 499 5.70 -31.08 -5.73
CA ILE A 499 7.06 -30.79 -6.20
C ILE A 499 7.52 -29.54 -5.46
N ILE A 500 8.61 -29.65 -4.72
CA ILE A 500 9.23 -28.53 -4.01
C ILE A 500 10.36 -28.00 -4.86
N VAL A 501 10.24 -26.74 -5.25
CA VAL A 501 11.28 -26.02 -5.99
C VAL A 501 11.83 -24.91 -5.09
N ALA A 502 13.12 -24.97 -4.81
CA ALA A 502 13.80 -23.94 -3.99
C ALA A 502 14.50 -22.90 -4.88
N PRO A 503 14.56 -21.63 -4.44
CA PRO A 503 15.30 -20.60 -5.17
C PRO A 503 16.80 -20.83 -5.11
N ASP A 504 17.51 -20.62 -6.22
CA ASP A 504 18.97 -20.75 -6.34
C ASP A 504 19.73 -19.42 -6.49
N ASN A 505 19.00 -18.29 -6.55
CA ASN A 505 19.56 -16.94 -6.74
C ASN A 505 19.75 -16.15 -5.43
N GLY A 506 19.78 -16.81 -4.27
CA GLY A 506 20.03 -16.20 -2.97
C GLY A 506 18.82 -15.50 -2.31
N VAL A 507 17.65 -15.47 -2.95
CA VAL A 507 16.42 -14.92 -2.36
C VAL A 507 15.56 -16.05 -1.80
N ASP A 508 15.97 -16.60 -0.64
CA ASP A 508 15.21 -17.66 0.03
C ASP A 508 14.23 -17.07 1.05
N ARG A 509 12.93 -17.19 0.75
CA ARG A 509 11.85 -16.74 1.64
C ARG A 509 11.50 -17.76 2.71
N TYR A 510 11.67 -19.05 2.42
CA TYR A 510 11.34 -20.15 3.32
C TYR A 510 12.45 -21.22 3.29
N PRO A 511 13.48 -21.05 4.11
CA PRO A 511 14.66 -21.94 4.15
C PRO A 511 14.37 -23.44 4.22
N PRO A 512 13.28 -23.92 4.87
CA PRO A 512 12.99 -25.36 4.89
C PRO A 512 12.81 -25.99 3.51
N TYR A 513 12.37 -25.25 2.47
CA TYR A 513 12.35 -25.78 1.11
C TYR A 513 13.76 -25.95 0.54
N GLY A 514 14.63 -24.95 0.76
CA GLY A 514 16.04 -25.05 0.40
C GLY A 514 16.74 -26.24 1.07
N ASP A 515 16.45 -26.48 2.36
CA ASP A 515 17.02 -27.61 3.09
C ASP A 515 16.58 -28.95 2.50
N ARG A 516 15.27 -29.10 2.14
CA ARG A 516 14.76 -30.32 1.49
C ARG A 516 15.42 -30.55 0.12
N VAL A 517 15.56 -29.51 -0.69
CA VAL A 517 16.21 -29.63 -2.02
C VAL A 517 17.69 -30.00 -1.86
N ARG A 518 18.42 -29.37 -0.94
CA ARG A 518 19.82 -29.70 -0.66
C ARG A 518 20.07 -31.13 -0.15
N ALA A 519 19.07 -31.71 0.50
CA ALA A 519 19.12 -33.12 0.93
C ALA A 519 19.05 -34.11 -0.25
N HIS A 520 18.75 -33.63 -1.47
CA HIS A 520 18.67 -34.44 -2.68
C HIS A 520 19.69 -33.93 -3.71
N PRO A 521 20.94 -34.42 -3.69
CA PRO A 521 22.02 -33.96 -4.57
C PRO A 521 21.69 -34.08 -6.08
N ASP A 522 20.80 -35.01 -6.44
CA ASP A 522 20.36 -35.25 -7.82
C ASP A 522 19.19 -34.34 -8.24
N ALA A 523 18.76 -33.40 -7.38
CA ALA A 523 17.69 -32.48 -7.70
C ALA A 523 18.10 -31.58 -8.91
N PRO A 524 17.34 -31.60 -10.02
CA PRO A 524 17.70 -30.85 -11.20
C PRO A 524 17.54 -29.33 -10.97
N ARG A 525 18.40 -28.57 -11.64
CA ARG A 525 18.22 -27.14 -11.78
C ARG A 525 17.35 -26.82 -13.00
N ILE A 526 16.28 -26.07 -12.78
CA ILE A 526 15.39 -25.61 -13.86
C ILE A 526 15.97 -24.31 -14.42
N PRO A 527 16.34 -24.24 -15.72
CA PRO A 527 16.86 -23.02 -16.32
C PRO A 527 15.74 -22.00 -16.57
N ASP A 528 16.11 -20.72 -16.67
CA ASP A 528 15.19 -19.60 -16.92
C ASP A 528 14.49 -19.70 -18.28
N LYS A 529 15.08 -20.41 -19.25
CA LYS A 529 14.55 -20.60 -20.59
C LYS A 529 14.34 -22.07 -20.90
N MET A 530 13.13 -22.42 -21.30
CA MET A 530 12.70 -23.80 -21.63
C MET A 530 13.48 -24.46 -22.77
N THR A 531 14.14 -23.69 -23.64
CA THR A 531 14.89 -24.24 -24.78
C THR A 531 16.07 -25.14 -24.38
N GLU A 532 16.46 -25.11 -23.10
CA GLU A 532 17.62 -25.84 -22.57
C GLU A 532 17.22 -26.92 -21.53
N PHE A 533 15.91 -27.08 -21.23
CA PHE A 533 15.48 -27.96 -20.15
C PHE A 533 15.14 -29.36 -20.65
N SER A 534 15.99 -30.33 -20.34
CA SER A 534 15.70 -31.77 -20.39
C SER A 534 15.37 -32.25 -18.97
N CYS A 535 14.18 -32.80 -18.76
CA CYS A 535 13.77 -33.35 -17.46
C CYS A 535 14.47 -34.68 -17.12
N VAL A 536 15.14 -35.27 -18.08
CA VAL A 536 15.92 -36.50 -17.86
C VAL A 536 17.29 -36.08 -17.38
N PRO A 537 17.75 -36.51 -16.20
CA PRO A 537 19.13 -36.30 -15.79
C PRO A 537 20.06 -36.84 -16.87
N ASP A 538 21.02 -36.02 -17.28
CA ASP A 538 22.00 -36.45 -18.26
C ASP A 538 22.87 -37.56 -17.62
N THR A 539 22.49 -38.79 -17.85
CA THR A 539 23.19 -39.97 -17.34
C THR A 539 24.57 -40.17 -17.98
N SER A 540 24.97 -39.26 -18.88
CA SER A 540 26.24 -39.32 -19.60
C SER A 540 27.44 -38.73 -18.85
N SER A 541 27.26 -38.04 -17.70
CA SER A 541 28.34 -37.40 -16.95
C SER A 541 28.96 -38.27 -15.83
N SER A 542 28.56 -39.53 -15.70
CA SER A 542 29.14 -40.51 -14.77
C SER A 542 30.02 -41.55 -15.50
N ARG A 543 31.01 -41.08 -16.26
CA ARG A 543 32.14 -41.96 -16.68
C ARG A 543 33.46 -41.22 -16.52
#